data_9d2010f5efb2a2033dd632e310ae0091
#
_entry.id   9d2010f5efb2a2033dd632e310ae0091
#
_cell.length_a   1.000
_cell.length_b   1.000
_cell.length_c   1.000
_cell.angle_alpha   90.00
_cell.angle_beta   90.00
_cell.angle_gamma   90.00
#
_symmetry.space_group_name_H-M   'P 1'
#
loop_
_entity.id
_entity.type
_entity.pdbx_description
1 polymer ?
#
loop_
_entity_poly.entity_id
_entity_poly.type
_entity_poly.pdbx_seq_one_letter_code
_entity_poly.pdbx_strand_id
1 'polypeptide(L)'
;MSKKFSISSGMLNGISKNTEKAGTLEAKNNFKVEYIDIKNIKRNEKNFYEIVNVEELAEDIKMNGLNHNLVVRKLDSGEYELISGERRYNALTQLVEQGNELFALVPCKVIEANDLDAEIILIQANAQTRELTDLEKLEQVKRLTELYKAKKANGENIPGKVRNLIANDLKLSPTQVSRYESINNKLIPELKEILENGNLTIANASEFSSLSEDNQKVILDIINDKVELNKQEAINLKNKLKQLEDYKESETKSKQSIIDENLKLKAKLDKDNSRSEEEIKQLEGQLRIELKKELDNKYRQMIEEIKNETKVTKDEKERYKKELEEIKAKTKDNNSEELKENYKLITELRNAKSSLVAIMKQYDKMKNNNINLLDDITDELKSANNATSILKILIIELK
;
A
#
# COMPACT_ATOMS: atom_id res chain seq x y z
N MET A 1 -41.92 -18.71 51.76
CA MET A 1 -42.32 -19.06 50.37
C MET A 1 -41.10 -18.99 49.48
N SER A 2 -40.53 -20.14 49.12
CA SER A 2 -39.39 -20.21 48.22
C SER A 2 -39.87 -20.12 46.75
N LYS A 3 -39.42 -19.10 46.03
CA LYS A 3 -39.67 -18.98 44.59
C LYS A 3 -38.91 -20.07 43.83
N LYS A 4 -39.63 -21.05 43.31
CA LYS A 4 -39.06 -22.03 42.38
C LYS A 4 -38.65 -21.33 41.10
N PHE A 5 -37.36 -21.33 40.83
CA PHE A 5 -36.81 -20.82 39.57
C PHE A 5 -37.11 -21.86 38.48
N SER A 6 -38.01 -21.56 37.56
CA SER A 6 -38.26 -22.43 36.38
C SER A 6 -37.45 -21.95 35.20
N ILE A 7 -36.51 -22.75 34.76
CA ILE A 7 -35.72 -22.50 33.54
C ILE A 7 -36.66 -22.78 32.35
N SER A 8 -36.83 -21.80 31.45
CA SER A 8 -37.67 -21.96 30.29
C SER A 8 -37.05 -22.93 29.28
N SER A 9 -37.85 -23.71 28.56
CA SER A 9 -37.41 -24.64 27.53
C SER A 9 -36.56 -23.96 26.40
N GLY A 10 -36.78 -22.67 26.18
CA GLY A 10 -35.97 -21.87 25.23
C GLY A 10 -34.55 -21.62 25.73
N MET A 11 -34.33 -21.46 27.04
CA MET A 11 -32.97 -21.36 27.61
C MET A 11 -32.21 -22.70 27.52
N LEU A 12 -32.88 -23.82 27.77
CA LEU A 12 -32.31 -25.15 27.67
C LEU A 12 -31.89 -25.48 26.22
N ASN A 13 -32.71 -25.11 25.23
CA ASN A 13 -32.38 -25.27 23.82
C ASN A 13 -31.23 -24.36 23.36
N GLY A 14 -31.11 -23.17 23.94
CA GLY A 14 -29.96 -22.28 23.68
C GLY A 14 -28.64 -22.82 24.25
N ILE A 15 -28.69 -23.40 25.45
CA ILE A 15 -27.52 -24.02 26.10
C ILE A 15 -27.12 -25.31 25.32
N SER A 16 -28.08 -26.16 24.92
CA SER A 16 -27.83 -27.37 24.13
C SER A 16 -27.14 -27.05 22.79
N LYS A 17 -27.66 -26.07 22.03
CA LYS A 17 -27.03 -25.64 20.77
C LYS A 17 -25.63 -25.04 20.94
N ASN A 18 -25.38 -24.35 22.04
CA ASN A 18 -24.04 -23.82 22.33
C ASN A 18 -23.08 -24.93 22.77
N THR A 19 -23.56 -25.95 23.50
CA THR A 19 -22.76 -27.12 23.91
C THR A 19 -22.42 -28.00 22.71
N GLU A 20 -23.36 -28.18 21.78
CA GLU A 20 -23.08 -28.88 20.50
C GLU A 20 -22.06 -28.14 19.63
N LYS A 21 -22.16 -26.78 19.56
CA LYS A 21 -21.15 -25.97 18.87
C LYS A 21 -19.80 -26.00 19.57
N ALA A 22 -19.75 -26.00 20.90
CA ALA A 22 -18.53 -26.12 21.67
C ALA A 22 -17.90 -27.51 21.47
N GLY A 23 -18.69 -28.59 21.56
CA GLY A 23 -18.22 -29.96 21.31
C GLY A 23 -17.70 -30.19 19.88
N THR A 24 -18.32 -29.57 18.88
CA THR A 24 -17.80 -29.61 17.48
C THR A 24 -16.54 -28.78 17.29
N LEU A 25 -16.36 -27.68 18.03
CA LEU A 25 -15.13 -26.90 18.05
C LEU A 25 -14.02 -27.63 18.78
N GLU A 26 -14.31 -28.29 19.93
CA GLU A 26 -13.35 -29.14 20.63
C GLU A 26 -12.94 -30.35 19.81
N ALA A 27 -13.87 -31.00 19.11
CA ALA A 27 -13.56 -32.11 18.19
C ALA A 27 -12.70 -31.67 17.00
N LYS A 28 -12.91 -30.46 16.46
CA LYS A 28 -12.05 -29.89 15.43
C LYS A 28 -10.67 -29.46 15.94
N ASN A 29 -10.56 -29.12 17.23
CA ASN A 29 -9.31 -28.74 17.86
C ASN A 29 -8.55 -29.93 18.49
N ASN A 30 -9.16 -31.13 18.58
CA ASN A 30 -8.50 -32.35 19.06
C ASN A 30 -7.54 -32.86 17.97
N PHE A 31 -6.35 -32.26 17.93
CA PHE A 31 -5.25 -32.76 17.12
C PHE A 31 -4.40 -33.73 17.95
N LYS A 32 -3.98 -34.80 17.31
CA LYS A 32 -3.08 -35.77 17.89
C LYS A 32 -1.66 -35.22 17.82
N VAL A 33 -0.97 -35.19 18.97
CA VAL A 33 0.47 -34.94 18.99
C VAL A 33 1.17 -36.28 18.72
N GLU A 34 1.97 -36.34 17.70
CA GLU A 34 2.81 -37.47 17.35
C GLU A 34 4.29 -37.12 17.52
N TYR A 35 5.05 -38.07 18.02
CA TYR A 35 6.50 -37.92 18.10
C TYR A 35 7.12 -38.44 16.81
N ILE A 36 7.72 -37.56 16.03
CA ILE A 36 8.26 -37.84 14.70
C ILE A 36 9.76 -37.66 14.73
N ASP A 37 10.49 -38.58 14.11
CA ASP A 37 11.94 -38.44 13.95
C ASP A 37 12.21 -37.21 13.07
N ILE A 38 13.06 -36.31 13.57
CA ILE A 38 13.38 -35.04 12.89
C ILE A 38 13.91 -35.27 11.47
N LYS A 39 14.56 -36.41 11.21
CA LYS A 39 15.06 -36.79 9.89
C LYS A 39 13.94 -37.07 8.87
N ASN A 40 12.74 -37.41 9.36
CA ASN A 40 11.56 -37.63 8.53
C ASN A 40 10.77 -36.34 8.27
N ILE A 41 11.19 -35.20 8.80
CA ILE A 41 10.55 -33.91 8.60
C ILE A 41 11.35 -33.12 7.56
N LYS A 42 10.69 -32.75 6.47
CA LYS A 42 11.25 -31.91 5.41
C LYS A 42 10.83 -30.45 5.60
N ARG A 43 11.73 -29.54 5.34
CA ARG A 43 11.42 -28.10 5.32
C ARG A 43 10.47 -27.80 4.15
N ASN A 44 9.59 -26.83 4.33
CA ASN A 44 8.76 -26.34 3.23
C ASN A 44 9.56 -25.33 2.40
N GLU A 45 9.84 -25.66 1.12
CA GLU A 45 10.61 -24.81 0.22
C GLU A 45 9.91 -23.47 -0.11
N LYS A 46 8.60 -23.39 0.13
CA LYS A 46 7.81 -22.17 -0.07
C LYS A 46 7.92 -21.18 1.10
N ASN A 47 8.66 -21.51 2.15
CA ASN A 47 8.91 -20.59 3.25
C ASN A 47 10.01 -19.60 2.85
N PHE A 48 9.62 -18.38 2.52
CA PHE A 48 10.52 -17.31 2.11
C PHE A 48 10.94 -16.38 3.26
N TYR A 49 10.55 -16.70 4.49
CA TYR A 49 10.85 -15.86 5.64
C TYR A 49 12.28 -16.07 6.14
N GLU A 50 12.93 -14.95 6.49
CA GLU A 50 14.24 -15.00 7.11
C GLU A 50 14.17 -15.65 8.50
N ILE A 51 15.13 -16.54 8.78
CA ILE A 51 15.23 -17.27 10.03
C ILE A 51 16.43 -16.71 10.79
N VAL A 52 16.13 -16.06 11.92
CA VAL A 52 17.14 -15.39 12.75
C VAL A 52 17.17 -15.99 14.16
N ASN A 53 18.30 -15.86 14.85
CA ASN A 53 18.51 -16.24 16.26
C ASN A 53 18.19 -17.72 16.54
N VAL A 54 18.70 -18.63 15.72
CA VAL A 54 18.49 -20.08 15.86
C VAL A 54 19.33 -20.64 17.02
N GLU A 55 20.57 -20.18 17.18
CA GLU A 55 21.52 -20.61 18.19
C GLU A 55 21.00 -20.32 19.61
N GLU A 56 20.50 -19.10 19.84
CA GLU A 56 19.91 -18.70 21.12
C GLU A 56 18.69 -19.56 21.46
N LEU A 57 17.84 -19.84 20.47
CA LEU A 57 16.68 -20.71 20.64
C LEU A 57 17.09 -22.17 20.89
N ALA A 58 18.19 -22.66 20.30
CA ALA A 58 18.69 -24.00 20.53
C ALA A 58 19.19 -24.17 21.99
N GLU A 59 19.90 -23.18 22.52
CA GLU A 59 20.31 -23.16 23.90
C GLU A 59 19.11 -23.12 24.86
N ASP A 60 18.11 -22.28 24.58
CA ASP A 60 16.88 -22.23 25.38
C ASP A 60 16.14 -23.56 25.37
N ILE A 61 15.97 -24.20 24.21
CA ILE A 61 15.36 -25.53 24.09
C ILE A 61 16.16 -26.59 24.85
N LYS A 62 17.47 -26.51 24.81
CA LYS A 62 18.36 -27.44 25.54
C LYS A 62 18.18 -27.35 27.05
N MET A 63 18.00 -26.14 27.57
CA MET A 63 17.84 -25.88 29.00
C MET A 63 16.41 -26.10 29.49
N ASN A 64 15.42 -25.65 28.77
CA ASN A 64 14.04 -25.56 29.21
C ASN A 64 13.08 -26.52 28.50
N GLY A 65 13.55 -27.22 27.46
CA GLY A 65 12.72 -28.08 26.63
C GLY A 65 11.96 -27.33 25.57
N LEU A 66 11.20 -28.05 24.72
CA LEU A 66 10.40 -27.51 23.65
C LEU A 66 9.01 -27.09 24.15
N ASN A 67 8.73 -25.80 24.21
CA ASN A 67 7.47 -25.27 24.75
C ASN A 67 6.27 -25.39 23.78
N HIS A 68 6.50 -25.46 22.47
CA HIS A 68 5.46 -25.51 21.44
C HIS A 68 5.80 -26.54 20.37
N ASN A 69 4.82 -27.37 20.02
CA ASN A 69 4.95 -28.40 19.00
C ASN A 69 5.22 -27.80 17.63
N LEU A 70 5.89 -28.57 16.75
CA LEU A 70 5.91 -28.27 15.34
C LEU A 70 4.53 -28.58 14.72
N VAL A 71 4.20 -27.95 13.60
CA VAL A 71 3.03 -28.30 12.79
C VAL A 71 3.54 -28.86 11.48
N VAL A 72 3.10 -30.09 11.18
CA VAL A 72 3.51 -30.83 9.99
C VAL A 72 2.31 -31.42 9.29
N ARG A 73 2.44 -31.69 8.00
CA ARG A 73 1.51 -32.55 7.25
C ARG A 73 2.21 -33.79 6.73
N LYS A 74 1.48 -34.89 6.62
CA LYS A 74 2.01 -36.13 6.04
C LYS A 74 1.97 -36.05 4.52
N LEU A 75 3.08 -36.41 3.86
CA LEU A 75 3.21 -36.52 2.43
C LEU A 75 2.89 -37.96 1.96
N ASP A 76 2.56 -38.11 0.68
CA ASP A 76 2.30 -39.42 0.06
C ASP A 76 3.55 -40.32 0.11
N SER A 77 4.74 -39.75 0.19
CA SER A 77 6.01 -40.47 0.39
C SER A 77 6.12 -41.16 1.77
N GLY A 78 5.25 -40.83 2.71
CA GLY A 78 5.31 -41.25 4.10
C GLY A 78 6.16 -40.33 5.00
N GLU A 79 6.86 -39.35 4.44
CA GLU A 79 7.58 -38.28 5.14
C GLU A 79 6.61 -37.16 5.59
N TYR A 80 7.12 -36.21 6.34
CA TYR A 80 6.34 -35.08 6.83
C TYR A 80 6.92 -33.78 6.29
N GLU A 81 6.04 -32.86 5.88
CA GLU A 81 6.42 -31.50 5.50
C GLU A 81 6.10 -30.53 6.63
N LEU A 82 7.07 -29.70 6.97
CA LEU A 82 6.95 -28.68 8.00
C LEU A 82 6.07 -27.52 7.53
N ILE A 83 4.98 -27.24 8.26
CA ILE A 83 4.08 -26.11 7.97
C ILE A 83 4.35 -24.93 8.87
N SER A 84 4.68 -25.18 10.16
CA SER A 84 4.99 -24.11 11.11
C SER A 84 6.00 -24.55 12.15
N GLY A 85 6.85 -23.61 12.56
CA GLY A 85 7.87 -23.82 13.59
C GLY A 85 9.29 -23.99 13.03
N GLU A 86 9.63 -23.41 11.89
CA GLU A 86 10.91 -23.60 11.22
C GLU A 86 12.12 -23.16 12.08
N ARG A 87 12.02 -22.06 12.85
CA ARG A 87 13.08 -21.71 13.81
C ARG A 87 13.33 -22.82 14.82
N ARG A 88 12.25 -23.43 15.36
CA ARG A 88 12.32 -24.55 16.30
C ARG A 88 12.90 -25.80 15.64
N TYR A 89 12.46 -26.11 14.42
CA TYR A 89 12.99 -27.21 13.65
C TYR A 89 14.51 -27.08 13.44
N ASN A 90 14.99 -25.91 13.01
CA ASN A 90 16.41 -25.67 12.82
C ASN A 90 17.20 -25.77 14.14
N ALA A 91 16.66 -25.21 15.22
CA ALA A 91 17.27 -25.31 16.55
C ALA A 91 17.39 -26.78 17.05
N LEU A 92 16.31 -27.57 16.83
CA LEU A 92 16.32 -28.99 17.17
C LEU A 92 17.27 -29.78 16.28
N THR A 93 17.34 -29.50 15.00
CA THR A 93 18.30 -30.10 14.06
C THR A 93 19.75 -29.86 14.54
N GLN A 94 20.06 -28.61 14.88
CA GLN A 94 21.37 -28.23 15.40
C GLN A 94 21.72 -28.98 16.69
N LEU A 95 20.77 -29.15 17.61
CA LEU A 95 20.97 -29.90 18.84
C LEU A 95 21.26 -31.39 18.58
N VAL A 96 20.55 -32.00 17.64
CA VAL A 96 20.77 -33.40 17.24
C VAL A 96 22.12 -33.57 16.56
N GLU A 97 22.53 -32.66 15.70
CA GLU A 97 23.86 -32.64 15.05
C GLU A 97 24.99 -32.47 16.07
N GLN A 98 24.75 -31.78 17.19
CA GLN A 98 25.67 -31.67 18.33
C GLN A 98 25.71 -32.93 19.23
N GLY A 99 24.96 -33.98 18.87
CA GLY A 99 24.93 -35.24 19.60
C GLY A 99 23.87 -35.32 20.72
N ASN A 100 22.92 -34.37 20.80
CA ASN A 100 21.83 -34.42 21.78
C ASN A 100 20.64 -35.24 21.21
N GLU A 101 20.76 -36.56 21.22
CA GLU A 101 19.73 -37.47 20.65
C GLU A 101 18.36 -37.39 21.34
N LEU A 102 18.26 -36.78 22.52
CA LEU A 102 16.99 -36.54 23.22
C LEU A 102 16.01 -35.73 22.38
N PHE A 103 16.52 -34.89 21.47
CA PHE A 103 15.74 -34.04 20.60
C PHE A 103 15.45 -34.66 19.22
N ALA A 104 15.87 -35.89 18.96
CA ALA A 104 15.64 -36.58 17.70
C ALA A 104 14.14 -36.88 17.46
N LEU A 105 13.37 -37.16 18.51
CA LEU A 105 11.93 -37.36 18.46
C LEU A 105 11.21 -36.08 18.83
N VAL A 106 10.61 -35.44 17.84
CA VAL A 106 10.00 -34.11 17.96
C VAL A 106 8.48 -34.22 18.11
N PRO A 107 7.87 -33.59 19.11
CA PRO A 107 6.43 -33.54 19.25
C PRO A 107 5.83 -32.64 18.13
N CYS A 108 5.02 -33.23 17.28
CA CYS A 108 4.41 -32.58 16.12
C CYS A 108 2.89 -32.66 16.16
N LYS A 109 2.22 -31.58 15.82
CA LYS A 109 0.82 -31.56 15.44
C LYS A 109 0.73 -31.97 13.97
N VAL A 110 0.19 -33.16 13.70
CA VAL A 110 -0.05 -33.59 12.32
C VAL A 110 -1.39 -33.07 11.85
N ILE A 111 -1.39 -32.39 10.71
CA ILE A 111 -2.61 -31.87 10.05
C ILE A 111 -2.81 -32.56 8.69
N GLU A 112 -4.05 -32.69 8.29
CA GLU A 112 -4.42 -33.08 6.92
C GLU A 112 -4.64 -31.80 6.11
N ALA A 113 -3.79 -31.55 5.12
CA ALA A 113 -3.89 -30.38 4.26
C ALA A 113 -3.35 -30.70 2.87
N ASN A 114 -4.06 -30.28 1.83
CA ASN A 114 -3.52 -30.26 0.47
C ASN A 114 -2.47 -29.14 0.31
N ASP A 115 -1.83 -29.04 -0.85
CA ASP A 115 -0.75 -28.08 -1.09
C ASP A 115 -1.19 -26.64 -0.96
N LEU A 116 -2.42 -26.29 -1.36
CA LEU A 116 -2.95 -24.94 -1.25
C LEU A 116 -3.26 -24.57 0.20
N ASP A 117 -3.88 -25.49 0.94
CA ASP A 117 -4.21 -25.30 2.35
C ASP A 117 -2.96 -25.21 3.21
N ALA A 118 -1.97 -26.08 2.95
CA ALA A 118 -0.70 -26.06 3.65
C ALA A 118 0.01 -24.72 3.54
N GLU A 119 0.03 -24.14 2.35
CA GLU A 119 0.63 -22.83 2.10
C GLU A 119 -0.15 -21.69 2.76
N ILE A 120 -1.49 -21.72 2.72
CA ILE A 120 -2.33 -20.75 3.43
C ILE A 120 -2.05 -20.82 4.94
N ILE A 121 -2.01 -22.01 5.53
CA ILE A 121 -1.74 -22.21 6.96
C ILE A 121 -0.34 -21.70 7.33
N LEU A 122 0.67 -21.94 6.47
CA LEU A 122 2.03 -21.41 6.66
C LEU A 122 2.03 -19.89 6.74
N ILE A 123 1.36 -19.21 5.80
CA ILE A 123 1.26 -17.75 5.78
C ILE A 123 0.51 -17.24 7.02
N GLN A 124 -0.62 -17.86 7.38
CA GLN A 124 -1.38 -17.50 8.59
C GLN A 124 -0.55 -17.66 9.86
N ALA A 125 0.20 -18.77 9.99
CA ALA A 125 1.03 -19.02 11.15
C ALA A 125 2.12 -17.95 11.33
N ASN A 126 2.76 -17.50 10.25
CA ASN A 126 3.75 -16.43 10.30
C ASN A 126 3.11 -15.08 10.66
N ALA A 127 1.96 -14.75 10.08
CA ALA A 127 1.22 -13.52 10.41
C ALA A 127 0.70 -13.47 11.85
N GLN A 128 0.56 -14.63 12.49
CA GLN A 128 0.13 -14.73 13.90
C GLN A 128 1.26 -14.65 14.90
N THR A 129 2.46 -15.11 14.54
CA THR A 129 3.58 -15.32 15.47
C THR A 129 4.60 -14.19 15.47
N ARG A 130 4.63 -13.36 14.44
CA ARG A 130 5.57 -12.24 14.33
C ARG A 130 4.96 -11.02 13.66
N GLU A 131 5.55 -9.87 13.90
CA GLU A 131 5.23 -8.66 13.15
C GLU A 131 5.90 -8.73 11.76
N LEU A 132 5.10 -8.52 10.72
CA LEU A 132 5.52 -8.58 9.33
C LEU A 132 5.92 -7.19 8.86
N THR A 133 6.98 -7.10 8.07
CA THR A 133 7.32 -5.89 7.33
C THR A 133 6.25 -5.57 6.29
N ASP A 134 6.22 -4.35 5.79
CA ASP A 134 5.24 -3.94 4.77
C ASP A 134 5.47 -4.66 3.43
N LEU A 135 6.71 -4.99 3.08
CA LEU A 135 7.03 -5.78 1.88
C LEU A 135 6.57 -7.23 2.02
N GLU A 136 6.76 -7.83 3.21
CA GLU A 136 6.24 -9.16 3.48
C GLU A 136 4.71 -9.19 3.40
N LYS A 137 4.02 -8.19 3.96
CA LYS A 137 2.56 -8.06 3.84
C LYS A 137 2.12 -7.94 2.37
N LEU A 138 2.86 -7.16 1.56
CA LEU A 138 2.60 -7.00 0.13
C LEU A 138 2.69 -8.34 -0.60
N GLU A 139 3.75 -9.10 -0.38
CA GLU A 139 3.95 -10.41 -1.00
C GLU A 139 2.92 -11.44 -0.50
N GLN A 140 2.59 -11.45 0.79
CA GLN A 140 1.57 -12.36 1.33
C GLN A 140 0.17 -12.07 0.78
N VAL A 141 -0.21 -10.80 0.64
CA VAL A 141 -1.49 -10.44 0.01
C VAL A 141 -1.55 -10.94 -1.43
N LYS A 142 -0.46 -10.80 -2.19
CA LYS A 142 -0.35 -11.34 -3.54
C LYS A 142 -0.53 -12.86 -3.54
N ARG A 143 0.25 -13.54 -2.70
CA ARG A 143 0.27 -15.00 -2.66
C ARG A 143 -1.07 -15.59 -2.20
N LEU A 144 -1.68 -15.06 -1.13
CA LEU A 144 -3.00 -15.49 -0.68
C LEU A 144 -4.08 -15.23 -1.75
N THR A 145 -3.97 -14.13 -2.50
CA THR A 145 -4.89 -13.85 -3.61
C THR A 145 -4.81 -14.93 -4.68
N GLU A 146 -3.60 -15.38 -5.03
CA GLU A 146 -3.38 -16.46 -5.99
C GLU A 146 -3.92 -17.80 -5.47
N LEU A 147 -3.61 -18.14 -4.20
CA LEU A 147 -4.05 -19.38 -3.57
C LEU A 147 -5.59 -19.46 -3.49
N TYR A 148 -6.26 -18.41 -3.05
CA TYR A 148 -7.73 -18.40 -3.00
C TYR A 148 -8.36 -18.40 -4.39
N LYS A 149 -7.73 -17.80 -5.40
CA LYS A 149 -8.18 -17.93 -6.80
C LYS A 149 -8.04 -19.36 -7.31
N ALA A 150 -6.91 -20.02 -7.00
CA ALA A 150 -6.68 -21.41 -7.38
C ALA A 150 -7.69 -22.35 -6.70
N LYS A 151 -7.95 -22.20 -5.41
CA LYS A 151 -8.98 -22.97 -4.70
C LYS A 151 -10.36 -22.81 -5.33
N LYS A 152 -10.72 -21.56 -5.70
CA LYS A 152 -11.98 -21.29 -6.39
C LYS A 152 -12.04 -21.94 -7.78
N ALA A 153 -10.94 -21.94 -8.52
CA ALA A 153 -10.83 -22.59 -9.83
C ALA A 153 -10.99 -24.14 -9.71
N ASN A 154 -10.51 -24.71 -8.61
CA ASN A 154 -10.69 -26.14 -8.28
C ASN A 154 -12.12 -26.49 -7.80
N GLY A 155 -13.06 -25.54 -7.80
CA GLY A 155 -14.46 -25.75 -7.42
C GLY A 155 -14.71 -25.70 -5.91
N GLU A 156 -13.72 -25.31 -5.10
CA GLU A 156 -13.93 -25.18 -3.66
C GLU A 156 -14.83 -23.98 -3.34
N ASN A 157 -15.77 -24.18 -2.42
CA ASN A 157 -16.65 -23.11 -1.98
C ASN A 157 -15.92 -22.21 -0.98
N ILE A 158 -15.57 -21.01 -1.43
CA ILE A 158 -14.90 -19.98 -0.60
C ILE A 158 -15.97 -19.04 -0.05
N PRO A 159 -16.21 -19.00 1.27
CA PRO A 159 -17.25 -18.18 1.85
C PRO A 159 -16.87 -16.68 1.82
N GLY A 160 -17.74 -15.87 1.22
CA GLY A 160 -17.59 -14.42 1.23
C GLY A 160 -16.61 -13.87 0.19
N LYS A 161 -16.08 -12.66 0.48
CA LYS A 161 -15.11 -11.99 -0.40
C LYS A 161 -13.69 -12.41 -0.04
N VAL A 162 -12.91 -12.82 -1.02
CA VAL A 162 -11.48 -13.20 -0.84
C VAL A 162 -10.69 -12.14 -0.08
N ARG A 163 -10.91 -10.86 -0.36
CA ARG A 163 -10.26 -9.75 0.37
C ARG A 163 -10.51 -9.80 1.88
N ASN A 164 -11.72 -10.16 2.31
CA ASN A 164 -12.04 -10.24 3.74
C ASN A 164 -11.36 -11.45 4.39
N LEU A 165 -11.22 -12.56 3.68
CA LEU A 165 -10.47 -13.72 4.15
C LEU A 165 -8.99 -13.37 4.34
N ILE A 166 -8.36 -12.76 3.33
CA ILE A 166 -6.98 -12.30 3.41
C ILE A 166 -6.79 -11.31 4.56
N ALA A 167 -7.75 -10.39 4.76
CA ALA A 167 -7.71 -9.45 5.87
C ALA A 167 -7.70 -10.15 7.24
N ASN A 168 -8.51 -11.19 7.40
CA ASN A 168 -8.56 -11.99 8.62
C ASN A 168 -7.26 -12.81 8.80
N ASP A 169 -6.78 -13.45 7.73
CA ASP A 169 -5.57 -14.29 7.75
C ASP A 169 -4.33 -13.50 8.17
N LEU A 170 -4.19 -12.28 7.67
CA LEU A 170 -3.04 -11.41 7.92
C LEU A 170 -3.25 -10.41 9.06
N LYS A 171 -4.39 -10.44 9.74
CA LYS A 171 -4.79 -9.45 10.78
C LYS A 171 -4.73 -7.99 10.25
N LEU A 172 -5.12 -7.80 9.00
CA LEU A 172 -5.18 -6.51 8.33
C LEU A 172 -6.64 -6.04 8.20
N SER A 173 -6.82 -4.73 7.98
CA SER A 173 -8.12 -4.24 7.53
C SER A 173 -8.34 -4.54 6.04
N PRO A 174 -9.60 -4.73 5.58
CA PRO A 174 -9.89 -4.89 4.15
C PRO A 174 -9.39 -3.72 3.29
N THR A 175 -9.30 -2.52 3.87
CA THR A 175 -8.75 -1.33 3.20
C THR A 175 -7.24 -1.45 2.99
N GLN A 176 -6.49 -1.98 3.97
CA GLN A 176 -5.06 -2.26 3.81
C GLN A 176 -4.83 -3.33 2.74
N VAL A 177 -5.57 -4.43 2.77
CA VAL A 177 -5.49 -5.45 1.72
C VAL A 177 -5.77 -4.85 0.34
N SER A 178 -6.79 -3.98 0.20
CA SER A 178 -7.08 -3.30 -1.06
C SER A 178 -5.92 -2.43 -1.57
N ARG A 179 -5.16 -1.80 -0.67
CA ARG A 179 -3.96 -1.03 -1.04
C ARG A 179 -2.87 -1.94 -1.59
N TYR A 180 -2.57 -3.04 -0.92
CA TYR A 180 -1.59 -4.02 -1.37
C TYR A 180 -2.00 -4.67 -2.70
N GLU A 181 -3.29 -5.03 -2.86
CA GLU A 181 -3.82 -5.52 -4.14
C GLU A 181 -3.64 -4.50 -5.27
N SER A 182 -3.87 -3.22 -5.00
CA SER A 182 -3.68 -2.15 -5.99
C SER A 182 -2.23 -2.04 -6.43
N ILE A 183 -1.29 -2.04 -5.48
CA ILE A 183 0.16 -2.03 -5.76
C ILE A 183 0.54 -3.26 -6.60
N ASN A 184 0.14 -4.45 -6.17
CA ASN A 184 0.47 -5.70 -6.87
C ASN A 184 -0.02 -5.73 -8.32
N ASN A 185 -1.24 -5.23 -8.57
CA ASN A 185 -1.90 -5.36 -9.86
C ASN A 185 -1.65 -4.20 -10.82
N LYS A 186 -1.36 -3.00 -10.31
CA LYS A 186 -1.40 -1.77 -11.11
C LYS A 186 -0.10 -0.96 -11.10
N LEU A 187 0.78 -1.15 -10.11
CA LEU A 187 2.04 -0.44 -10.07
C LEU A 187 2.99 -1.01 -11.14
N ILE A 188 3.66 -0.15 -11.90
CA ILE A 188 4.63 -0.56 -12.91
C ILE A 188 5.84 -1.25 -12.26
N PRO A 189 6.53 -2.19 -12.98
CA PRO A 189 7.63 -2.96 -12.41
C PRO A 189 8.75 -2.10 -11.83
N GLU A 190 9.11 -1.02 -12.51
CA GLU A 190 10.20 -0.12 -12.11
C GLU A 190 9.92 0.57 -10.77
N LEU A 191 8.66 0.98 -10.52
CA LEU A 191 8.26 1.55 -9.24
C LEU A 191 8.15 0.49 -8.14
N LYS A 192 7.88 -0.79 -8.49
CA LYS A 192 7.94 -1.89 -7.53
C LYS A 192 9.36 -2.14 -7.07
N GLU A 193 10.33 -2.13 -7.99
CA GLU A 193 11.75 -2.25 -7.66
C GLU A 193 12.22 -1.14 -6.70
N ILE A 194 11.80 0.11 -6.93
CA ILE A 194 12.09 1.24 -6.04
C ILE A 194 11.45 1.04 -4.66
N LEU A 195 10.25 0.47 -4.61
CA LEU A 195 9.56 0.13 -3.37
C LEU A 195 10.30 -0.97 -2.60
N GLU A 196 10.75 -2.03 -3.27
CA GLU A 196 11.51 -3.14 -2.69
C GLU A 196 12.86 -2.66 -2.13
N ASN A 197 13.50 -1.72 -2.81
CA ASN A 197 14.75 -1.08 -2.37
C ASN A 197 14.56 -0.05 -1.23
N GLY A 198 13.33 0.14 -0.74
CA GLY A 198 13.00 1.04 0.37
C GLY A 198 12.98 2.53 0.02
N ASN A 199 13.16 2.89 -1.26
CA ASN A 199 13.18 4.28 -1.73
C ASN A 199 11.78 4.83 -2.05
N LEU A 200 10.74 4.00 -1.92
CA LEU A 200 9.34 4.37 -2.05
C LEU A 200 8.54 3.78 -0.88
N THR A 201 7.64 4.54 -0.29
CA THR A 201 6.77 4.03 0.79
C THR A 201 5.54 3.33 0.22
N ILE A 202 4.99 2.35 0.96
CA ILE A 202 3.70 1.69 0.61
C ILE A 202 2.58 2.71 0.41
N ALA A 203 2.56 3.77 1.22
CA ALA A 203 1.55 4.82 1.11
C ALA A 203 1.62 5.51 -0.25
N ASN A 204 2.82 5.93 -0.67
CA ASN A 204 3.04 6.60 -1.94
C ASN A 204 2.83 5.63 -3.13
N ALA A 205 3.33 4.40 -3.03
CA ALA A 205 3.11 3.35 -4.03
C ALA A 205 1.61 3.09 -4.27
N SER A 206 0.80 3.04 -3.20
CA SER A 206 -0.65 2.89 -3.29
C SER A 206 -1.33 4.07 -3.99
N GLU A 207 -0.86 5.31 -3.74
CA GLU A 207 -1.40 6.49 -4.43
C GLU A 207 -1.05 6.45 -5.93
N PHE A 208 0.19 6.11 -6.27
CA PHE A 208 0.67 6.08 -7.66
C PHE A 208 0.08 4.92 -8.46
N SER A 209 -0.24 3.79 -7.82
CA SER A 209 -0.89 2.64 -8.48
C SER A 209 -2.27 2.96 -9.08
N SER A 210 -2.87 4.10 -8.73
CA SER A 210 -4.15 4.56 -9.28
C SER A 210 -4.02 5.38 -10.56
N LEU A 211 -2.79 5.71 -10.98
CA LEU A 211 -2.48 6.46 -12.19
C LEU A 211 -2.32 5.53 -13.41
N SER A 212 -2.44 6.08 -14.62
CA SER A 212 -2.07 5.39 -15.85
C SER A 212 -0.58 5.05 -15.88
N GLU A 213 -0.18 4.06 -16.68
CA GLU A 213 1.23 3.67 -16.84
C GLU A 213 2.10 4.84 -17.29
N ASP A 214 1.60 5.70 -18.20
CA ASP A 214 2.33 6.88 -18.68
C ASP A 214 2.61 7.87 -17.54
N ASN A 215 1.62 8.12 -16.68
CA ASN A 215 1.80 8.99 -15.53
C ASN A 215 2.65 8.35 -14.42
N GLN A 216 2.62 7.03 -14.26
CA GLN A 216 3.56 6.34 -13.38
C GLN A 216 5.01 6.46 -13.87
N LYS A 217 5.27 6.47 -15.18
CA LYS A 217 6.59 6.76 -15.74
C LYS A 217 7.05 8.19 -15.47
N VAL A 218 6.12 9.16 -15.49
CA VAL A 218 6.45 10.53 -15.05
C VAL A 218 6.87 10.57 -13.58
N ILE A 219 6.17 9.81 -12.72
CA ILE A 219 6.57 9.65 -11.31
C ILE A 219 7.95 9.02 -11.19
N LEU A 220 8.24 7.99 -11.99
CA LEU A 220 9.54 7.33 -12.03
C LEU A 220 10.66 8.33 -12.36
N ASP A 221 10.49 9.16 -13.38
CA ASP A 221 11.45 10.20 -13.75
C ASP A 221 11.69 11.18 -12.59
N ILE A 222 10.61 11.61 -11.91
CA ILE A 222 10.71 12.52 -10.77
C ILE A 222 11.48 11.88 -9.59
N ILE A 223 11.25 10.60 -9.31
CA ILE A 223 11.95 9.86 -8.24
C ILE A 223 13.42 9.64 -8.63
N ASN A 224 13.71 9.30 -9.89
CA ASN A 224 15.07 9.10 -10.37
C ASN A 224 15.92 10.39 -10.28
N ASP A 225 15.30 11.55 -10.36
CA ASP A 225 15.93 12.84 -10.06
C ASP A 225 16.21 13.03 -8.55
N LYS A 226 16.08 11.97 -7.73
CA LYS A 226 16.29 11.94 -6.26
C LYS A 226 15.36 12.87 -5.49
N VAL A 227 14.13 13.03 -5.95
CA VAL A 227 13.10 13.80 -5.24
C VAL A 227 12.42 12.90 -4.20
N GLU A 228 12.72 13.09 -2.93
CA GLU A 228 11.97 12.46 -1.84
C GLU A 228 10.61 13.14 -1.71
N LEU A 229 9.55 12.36 -1.89
CA LEU A 229 8.17 12.81 -1.76
C LEU A 229 7.58 12.37 -0.43
N ASN A 230 7.12 13.32 0.38
CA ASN A 230 6.27 12.96 1.51
C ASN A 230 4.87 12.57 1.02
N LYS A 231 4.05 11.98 1.92
CA LYS A 231 2.71 11.48 1.56
C LYS A 231 1.81 12.57 0.96
N GLN A 232 1.83 13.80 1.49
CA GLN A 232 0.99 14.88 1.00
C GLN A 232 1.43 15.35 -0.38
N GLU A 233 2.72 15.42 -0.63
CA GLU A 233 3.29 15.76 -1.93
C GLU A 233 2.97 14.69 -2.99
N ALA A 234 3.05 13.42 -2.62
CA ALA A 234 2.64 12.32 -3.49
C ALA A 234 1.15 12.40 -3.87
N ILE A 235 0.27 12.71 -2.91
CA ILE A 235 -1.16 12.91 -3.16
C ILE A 235 -1.38 14.11 -4.08
N ASN A 236 -0.71 15.24 -3.83
CA ASN A 236 -0.84 16.45 -4.64
C ASN A 236 -0.36 16.21 -6.09
N LEU A 237 0.78 15.54 -6.24
CA LEU A 237 1.34 15.19 -7.54
C LEU A 237 0.41 14.24 -8.31
N LYS A 238 -0.09 13.19 -7.65
CA LYS A 238 -1.10 12.28 -8.20
C LYS A 238 -2.33 13.06 -8.69
N ASN A 239 -2.87 13.97 -7.87
CA ASN A 239 -4.08 14.72 -8.22
C ASN A 239 -3.84 15.62 -9.44
N LYS A 240 -2.67 16.28 -9.54
CA LYS A 240 -2.29 17.07 -10.71
C LYS A 240 -2.22 16.21 -11.97
N LEU A 241 -1.55 15.06 -11.91
CA LEU A 241 -1.42 14.16 -13.06
C LEU A 241 -2.78 13.58 -13.48
N LYS A 242 -3.65 13.25 -12.50
CA LYS A 242 -4.99 12.77 -12.79
C LYS A 242 -5.86 13.86 -13.45
N GLN A 243 -5.79 15.10 -12.98
CA GLN A 243 -6.47 16.22 -13.62
C GLN A 243 -6.01 16.42 -15.07
N LEU A 244 -4.72 16.19 -15.35
CA LEU A 244 -4.22 16.24 -16.73
C LEU A 244 -4.75 15.09 -17.60
N GLU A 245 -4.89 13.88 -17.04
CA GLU A 245 -5.52 12.75 -17.75
C GLU A 245 -6.98 13.08 -18.11
N ASP A 246 -7.75 13.53 -17.11
CA ASP A 246 -9.16 13.89 -17.30
C ASP A 246 -9.30 15.03 -18.32
N TYR A 247 -8.43 16.03 -18.30
CA TYR A 247 -8.38 17.12 -19.27
C TYR A 247 -8.07 16.58 -20.67
N LYS A 248 -7.04 15.74 -20.84
CA LYS A 248 -6.67 15.12 -22.13
C LYS A 248 -7.83 14.29 -22.71
N GLU A 249 -8.51 13.51 -21.86
CA GLU A 249 -9.65 12.69 -22.27
C GLU A 249 -10.85 13.54 -22.70
N SER A 250 -11.17 14.59 -21.94
CA SER A 250 -12.29 15.50 -22.26
C SER A 250 -12.03 16.29 -23.54
N GLU A 251 -10.82 16.81 -23.74
CA GLU A 251 -10.41 17.50 -24.95
C GLU A 251 -10.44 16.57 -26.16
N THR A 252 -9.99 15.32 -26.01
CA THR A 252 -10.03 14.32 -27.08
C THR A 252 -11.48 14.03 -27.50
N LYS A 253 -12.39 13.84 -26.54
CA LYS A 253 -13.81 13.59 -26.80
C LYS A 253 -14.48 14.78 -27.48
N SER A 254 -14.22 15.99 -26.98
CA SER A 254 -14.78 17.24 -27.55
C SER A 254 -14.33 17.47 -29.00
N LYS A 255 -13.01 17.33 -29.24
CA LYS A 255 -12.45 17.49 -30.59
C LYS A 255 -12.94 16.40 -31.56
N GLN A 256 -13.09 15.15 -31.05
CA GLN A 256 -13.67 14.05 -31.85
C GLN A 256 -15.14 14.37 -32.28
N SER A 257 -15.94 14.88 -31.34
CA SER A 257 -17.32 15.27 -31.62
C SER A 257 -17.40 16.36 -32.69
N ILE A 258 -16.52 17.37 -32.62
CA ILE A 258 -16.43 18.45 -33.62
C ILE A 258 -16.01 17.90 -34.99
N ILE A 259 -15.07 16.99 -35.05
CA ILE A 259 -14.65 16.32 -36.29
C ILE A 259 -15.84 15.57 -36.90
N ASP A 260 -16.53 14.76 -36.09
CA ASP A 260 -17.66 13.96 -36.55
C ASP A 260 -18.83 14.84 -37.05
N GLU A 261 -19.06 16.00 -36.43
CA GLU A 261 -20.05 16.97 -36.85
C GLU A 261 -19.64 17.68 -38.15
N ASN A 262 -18.39 18.12 -38.28
CA ASN A 262 -17.85 18.70 -39.49
C ASN A 262 -17.90 17.74 -40.68
N LEU A 263 -17.65 16.46 -40.47
CA LEU A 263 -17.75 15.42 -41.48
C LEU A 263 -19.20 15.22 -41.93
N LYS A 264 -20.16 15.22 -41.00
CA LYS A 264 -21.59 15.16 -41.33
C LYS A 264 -22.05 16.37 -42.11
N LEU A 265 -21.55 17.56 -41.78
CA LEU A 265 -21.85 18.81 -42.52
C LEU A 265 -21.23 18.80 -43.91
N LYS A 266 -19.98 18.35 -44.04
CA LYS A 266 -19.32 18.17 -45.36
C LYS A 266 -20.03 17.15 -46.22
N ALA A 267 -20.39 15.99 -45.68
CA ALA A 267 -21.15 14.96 -46.42
C ALA A 267 -22.53 15.46 -46.88
N LYS A 268 -23.13 16.44 -46.18
CA LYS A 268 -24.37 17.15 -46.66
C LYS A 268 -24.10 18.15 -47.75
N LEU A 269 -22.95 18.86 -47.70
CA LEU A 269 -22.53 19.84 -48.71
C LEU A 269 -22.04 19.17 -50.01
N ASP A 270 -21.34 18.03 -49.90
CA ASP A 270 -20.76 17.31 -51.03
C ASP A 270 -21.76 16.42 -51.80
N LYS A 271 -23.02 16.31 -51.32
CA LYS A 271 -24.11 15.78 -52.16
C LYS A 271 -24.34 16.62 -53.40
N ASP A 272 -23.87 17.86 -53.42
CA ASP A 272 -23.92 18.78 -54.56
C ASP A 272 -22.60 18.90 -55.36
N ASN A 273 -21.47 18.35 -54.82
CA ASN A 273 -20.16 18.40 -55.48
C ASN A 273 -19.44 17.06 -55.37
N SER A 274 -19.13 16.45 -56.49
CA SER A 274 -18.55 15.09 -56.70
C SER A 274 -17.12 14.91 -56.14
N ARG A 275 -16.94 14.93 -54.84
CA ARG A 275 -15.72 14.36 -54.21
C ARG A 275 -15.98 12.92 -53.76
N SER A 276 -15.00 12.02 -54.01
CA SER A 276 -15.16 10.61 -53.67
C SER A 276 -15.15 10.40 -52.16
N GLU A 277 -15.94 9.46 -51.67
CA GLU A 277 -15.95 9.04 -50.24
C GLU A 277 -14.52 8.70 -49.71
N GLU A 278 -13.62 8.27 -50.61
CA GLU A 278 -12.23 7.94 -50.27
C GLU A 278 -11.40 9.17 -49.90
N GLU A 279 -11.57 10.30 -50.60
CA GLU A 279 -10.84 11.55 -50.28
C GLU A 279 -11.26 12.13 -48.94
N ILE A 280 -12.54 12.01 -48.60
CA ILE A 280 -13.11 12.46 -47.31
C ILE A 280 -12.52 11.61 -46.19
N LYS A 281 -12.40 10.28 -46.37
CA LYS A 281 -11.88 9.36 -45.40
C LYS A 281 -10.35 9.53 -45.16
N GLN A 282 -9.60 9.88 -46.21
CA GLN A 282 -8.18 10.20 -46.10
C GLN A 282 -7.96 11.53 -45.35
N LEU A 283 -8.73 12.57 -45.63
CA LEU A 283 -8.67 13.85 -44.92
C LEU A 283 -9.01 13.69 -43.43
N GLU A 284 -10.03 12.87 -43.11
CA GLU A 284 -10.39 12.53 -41.73
C GLU A 284 -9.25 11.86 -41.02
N GLY A 285 -8.60 10.88 -41.65
CA GLY A 285 -7.44 10.18 -41.07
C GLY A 285 -6.26 11.12 -40.78
N GLN A 286 -5.95 12.02 -41.71
CA GLN A 286 -4.91 13.03 -41.54
C GLN A 286 -5.23 14.00 -40.39
N LEU A 287 -6.44 14.53 -40.35
CA LEU A 287 -6.87 15.46 -39.27
C LEU A 287 -6.86 14.84 -37.89
N ARG A 288 -7.25 13.56 -37.77
CA ARG A 288 -7.17 12.80 -36.50
C ARG A 288 -5.74 12.62 -36.03
N ILE A 289 -4.79 12.33 -36.96
CA ILE A 289 -3.37 12.15 -36.64
C ILE A 289 -2.75 13.48 -36.20
N GLU A 290 -3.04 14.57 -36.89
CA GLU A 290 -2.50 15.90 -36.57
C GLU A 290 -3.03 16.40 -35.23
N LEU A 291 -4.31 16.24 -34.96
CA LEU A 291 -4.92 16.59 -33.69
C LEU A 291 -4.37 15.80 -32.52
N LYS A 292 -4.16 14.49 -32.70
CA LYS A 292 -3.52 13.62 -31.70
C LYS A 292 -2.11 14.11 -31.37
N LYS A 293 -1.35 14.46 -32.41
CA LYS A 293 0.03 14.96 -32.25
C LYS A 293 0.09 16.28 -31.51
N GLU A 294 -0.85 17.22 -31.80
CA GLU A 294 -0.95 18.50 -31.11
C GLU A 294 -1.32 18.33 -29.64
N LEU A 295 -2.29 17.46 -29.35
CA LEU A 295 -2.71 17.16 -27.98
C LEU A 295 -1.61 16.48 -27.18
N ASP A 296 -0.88 15.55 -27.78
CA ASP A 296 0.25 14.87 -27.13
C ASP A 296 1.41 15.84 -26.85
N ASN A 297 1.68 16.79 -27.74
CA ASN A 297 2.69 17.83 -27.51
C ASN A 297 2.28 18.76 -26.33
N LYS A 298 1.03 19.21 -26.30
CA LYS A 298 0.51 20.03 -25.20
C LYS A 298 0.57 19.30 -23.86
N TYR A 299 0.20 18.03 -23.87
CA TYR A 299 0.28 17.16 -22.67
C TYR A 299 1.72 17.00 -22.18
N ARG A 300 2.69 16.80 -23.08
CA ARG A 300 4.12 16.74 -22.74
C ARG A 300 4.64 18.03 -22.11
N GLN A 301 4.23 19.20 -22.64
CA GLN A 301 4.60 20.50 -22.06
C GLN A 301 4.07 20.65 -20.64
N MET A 302 2.80 20.29 -20.39
CA MET A 302 2.21 20.35 -19.05
C MET A 302 2.88 19.38 -18.05
N ILE A 303 3.29 18.19 -18.50
CA ILE A 303 4.08 17.26 -17.69
C ILE A 303 5.44 17.85 -17.34
N GLU A 304 6.13 18.48 -18.29
CA GLU A 304 7.43 19.12 -18.05
C GLU A 304 7.34 20.28 -17.06
N GLU A 305 6.25 21.06 -17.11
CA GLU A 305 5.97 22.08 -16.09
C GLU A 305 5.83 21.48 -14.70
N ILE A 306 5.10 20.37 -14.54
CA ILE A 306 4.94 19.66 -13.27
C ILE A 306 6.29 19.14 -12.75
N LYS A 307 7.12 18.55 -13.62
CA LYS A 307 8.45 18.08 -13.26
C LYS A 307 9.33 19.24 -12.74
N ASN A 308 9.33 20.37 -13.45
CA ASN A 308 10.10 21.54 -13.08
C ASN A 308 9.62 22.14 -11.75
N GLU A 309 8.31 22.26 -11.51
CA GLU A 309 7.76 22.71 -10.23
C GLU A 309 8.21 21.80 -9.07
N THR A 310 8.18 20.47 -9.30
CA THR A 310 8.59 19.50 -8.30
C THR A 310 10.09 19.60 -7.97
N LYS A 311 10.91 19.84 -8.98
CA LYS A 311 12.36 20.02 -8.84
C LYS A 311 12.71 21.29 -8.06
N VAL A 312 12.06 22.41 -8.35
CA VAL A 312 12.24 23.68 -7.61
C VAL A 312 11.90 23.49 -6.13
N THR A 313 10.81 22.81 -5.84
CA THR A 313 10.42 22.49 -4.44
C THR A 313 11.48 21.63 -3.73
N LYS A 314 12.16 20.74 -4.45
CA LYS A 314 13.26 19.93 -3.92
C LYS A 314 14.47 20.80 -3.54
N ASP A 315 14.91 21.65 -4.48
CA ASP A 315 16.08 22.51 -4.26
C ASP A 315 15.87 23.43 -3.05
N GLU A 316 14.66 23.94 -2.86
CA GLU A 316 14.28 24.71 -1.67
C GLU A 316 14.36 23.85 -0.40
N LYS A 317 13.88 22.61 -0.41
CA LYS A 317 13.98 21.69 0.73
C LYS A 317 15.42 21.34 1.09
N GLU A 318 16.28 21.07 0.10
CA GLU A 318 17.69 20.76 0.35
C GLU A 318 18.43 21.97 0.95
N ARG A 319 18.10 23.19 0.51
CA ARG A 319 18.62 24.41 1.13
C ARG A 319 18.20 24.52 2.59
N TYR A 320 16.91 24.34 2.89
CA TYR A 320 16.41 24.39 4.27
C TYR A 320 17.00 23.27 5.15
N LYS A 321 17.21 22.07 4.59
CA LYS A 321 17.84 20.96 5.32
C LYS A 321 19.29 21.27 5.69
N LYS A 322 20.07 21.86 4.76
CA LYS A 322 21.44 22.31 5.02
C LYS A 322 21.48 23.41 6.06
N GLU A 323 20.63 24.43 5.94
CA GLU A 323 20.52 25.49 6.94
C GLU A 323 20.18 24.93 8.33
N LEU A 324 19.29 23.92 8.40
CA LEU A 324 18.90 23.29 9.66
C LEU A 324 20.05 22.48 10.27
N GLU A 325 20.86 21.79 9.45
CA GLU A 325 22.06 21.06 9.89
C GLU A 325 23.16 22.02 10.38
N GLU A 326 23.38 23.14 9.69
CA GLU A 326 24.31 24.19 10.13
C GLU A 326 23.89 24.79 11.47
N ILE A 327 22.60 25.02 11.65
CA ILE A 327 22.05 25.54 12.90
C ILE A 327 22.18 24.50 14.02
N LYS A 328 21.87 23.23 13.75
CA LYS A 328 22.07 22.13 14.71
C LYS A 328 23.54 21.94 15.11
N ALA A 329 24.47 22.13 14.17
CA ALA A 329 25.89 22.04 14.43
C ALA A 329 26.38 23.19 15.33
N LYS A 330 25.85 24.40 15.15
CA LYS A 330 26.16 25.57 15.99
C LYS A 330 25.56 25.50 17.41
N THR A 331 24.57 24.62 17.63
CA THR A 331 23.81 24.51 18.90
C THR A 331 24.16 23.28 19.71
N LYS A 332 25.10 22.44 19.27
CA LYS A 332 25.54 21.24 20.02
C LYS A 332 26.15 21.56 21.40
N ASP A 333 26.55 22.80 21.62
CA ASP A 333 27.19 23.21 22.87
C ASP A 333 26.25 23.85 23.93
N ASN A 334 24.97 24.09 23.62
CA ASN A 334 24.01 24.67 24.56
C ASN A 334 22.72 23.87 24.66
N ASN A 335 22.61 23.08 25.69
CA ASN A 335 21.51 22.16 26.00
C ASN A 335 20.35 22.86 26.73
N SER A 336 19.73 23.93 26.15
CA SER A 336 18.59 24.59 26.77
C SER A 336 17.26 24.24 26.07
N GLU A 337 16.25 24.03 26.89
CA GLU A 337 14.84 23.78 26.46
C GLU A 337 14.31 24.94 25.61
N GLU A 338 14.77 26.16 25.93
CA GLU A 338 14.48 27.40 25.22
C GLU A 338 14.87 27.36 23.73
N LEU A 339 15.97 26.70 23.41
CA LEU A 339 16.42 26.49 22.04
C LEU A 339 15.53 25.55 21.25
N LYS A 340 15.01 24.50 21.89
CA LYS A 340 14.10 23.53 21.27
C LYS A 340 12.76 24.18 20.90
N GLU A 341 12.21 25.01 21.78
CA GLU A 341 10.98 25.76 21.54
C GLU A 341 11.15 26.81 20.42
N ASN A 342 12.28 27.53 20.38
CA ASN A 342 12.58 28.44 19.30
C ASN A 342 12.69 27.74 17.94
N TYR A 343 13.24 26.50 17.89
CA TYR A 343 13.29 25.71 16.68
C TYR A 343 11.92 25.24 16.21
N LYS A 344 11.07 24.84 17.13
CA LYS A 344 9.70 24.47 16.83
C LYS A 344 8.96 25.65 16.20
N LEU A 345 9.07 26.81 16.81
CA LEU A 345 8.45 28.03 16.30
C LEU A 345 8.96 28.44 14.91
N ILE A 346 10.28 28.36 14.67
CA ILE A 346 10.87 28.62 13.33
C ILE A 346 10.30 27.67 12.29
N THR A 347 10.16 26.39 12.62
CA THR A 347 9.62 25.38 11.71
C THR A 347 8.14 25.64 11.39
N GLU A 348 7.34 26.02 12.38
CA GLU A 348 5.94 26.39 12.20
C GLU A 348 5.77 27.63 11.34
N LEU A 349 6.59 28.68 11.56
CA LEU A 349 6.58 29.89 10.76
C LEU A 349 6.96 29.64 9.30
N ARG A 350 7.92 28.75 9.04
CA ARG A 350 8.30 28.35 7.69
C ARG A 350 7.20 27.59 6.97
N ASN A 351 6.52 26.67 7.66
CA ASN A 351 5.38 25.95 7.12
C ASN A 351 4.23 26.91 6.79
N ALA A 352 3.92 27.85 7.67
CA ALA A 352 2.91 28.87 7.44
C ALA A 352 3.26 29.75 6.22
N LYS A 353 4.54 30.16 6.06
CA LYS A 353 5.02 30.90 4.89
C LYS A 353 4.80 30.11 3.59
N SER A 354 5.18 28.84 3.57
CA SER A 354 5.00 27.97 2.38
C SER A 354 3.53 27.81 2.00
N SER A 355 2.65 27.64 3.02
CA SER A 355 1.21 27.57 2.81
C SER A 355 0.63 28.87 2.25
N LEU A 356 1.08 30.02 2.75
CA LEU A 356 0.65 31.34 2.26
C LEU A 356 1.08 31.56 0.80
N VAL A 357 2.29 31.18 0.42
CA VAL A 357 2.77 31.26 -0.96
C VAL A 357 1.95 30.37 -1.89
N ALA A 358 1.58 29.16 -1.46
CA ALA A 358 0.72 28.27 -2.23
C ALA A 358 -0.69 28.86 -2.44
N ILE A 359 -1.28 29.45 -1.39
CA ILE A 359 -2.58 30.14 -1.46
C ILE A 359 -2.51 31.33 -2.42
N MET A 360 -1.45 32.14 -2.36
CA MET A 360 -1.27 33.25 -3.28
C MET A 360 -1.19 32.82 -4.75
N LYS A 361 -0.41 31.78 -5.04
CA LYS A 361 -0.34 31.20 -6.40
C LYS A 361 -1.71 30.70 -6.89
N GLN A 362 -2.48 30.07 -6.00
CA GLN A 362 -3.81 29.58 -6.33
C GLN A 362 -4.80 30.75 -6.58
N TYR A 363 -4.73 31.79 -5.77
CA TYR A 363 -5.52 33.00 -5.96
C TYR A 363 -5.22 33.69 -7.29
N ASP A 364 -3.92 33.87 -7.63
CA ASP A 364 -3.52 34.44 -8.93
C ASP A 364 -4.03 33.62 -10.11
N LYS A 365 -4.01 32.30 -10.00
CA LYS A 365 -4.55 31.40 -11.01
C LYS A 365 -6.07 31.57 -11.16
N MET A 366 -6.81 31.69 -10.06
CA MET A 366 -8.26 31.94 -10.10
C MET A 366 -8.56 33.30 -10.72
N LYS A 367 -7.82 34.33 -10.36
CA LYS A 367 -7.95 35.68 -10.91
C LYS A 367 -7.69 35.71 -12.41
N ASN A 368 -6.66 35.03 -12.89
CA ASN A 368 -6.32 34.94 -14.32
C ASN A 368 -7.40 34.17 -15.13
N ASN A 369 -8.13 33.28 -14.49
CA ASN A 369 -9.20 32.51 -15.11
C ASN A 369 -10.60 33.14 -14.95
N ASN A 370 -10.70 34.38 -14.45
CA ASN A 370 -11.95 35.09 -14.16
C ASN A 370 -12.95 34.30 -13.29
N ILE A 371 -12.43 33.51 -12.34
CA ILE A 371 -13.24 32.76 -11.39
C ILE A 371 -13.59 33.68 -10.23
N ASN A 372 -14.89 33.89 -9.97
CA ASN A 372 -15.35 34.66 -8.82
C ASN A 372 -15.08 33.90 -7.51
N LEU A 373 -14.55 34.62 -6.51
CA LEU A 373 -14.40 34.08 -5.15
C LEU A 373 -15.77 33.96 -4.48
N LEU A 374 -16.00 32.87 -3.78
CA LEU A 374 -17.12 32.73 -2.86
C LEU A 374 -16.93 33.64 -1.65
N ASP A 375 -18.03 34.09 -1.05
CA ASP A 375 -18.00 34.99 0.12
C ASP A 375 -17.23 34.39 1.29
N ASP A 376 -17.40 33.10 1.55
CA ASP A 376 -16.67 32.35 2.59
C ASP A 376 -15.13 32.42 2.41
N ILE A 377 -14.66 32.36 1.17
CA ILE A 377 -13.20 32.50 0.87
C ILE A 377 -12.71 33.92 1.15
N THR A 378 -13.55 34.91 0.90
CA THR A 378 -13.23 36.31 1.15
C THR A 378 -13.08 36.58 2.65
N ASP A 379 -13.90 35.97 3.49
CA ASP A 379 -13.83 36.11 4.94
C ASP A 379 -12.63 35.35 5.54
N GLU A 380 -12.29 34.19 5.04
CA GLU A 380 -11.07 33.47 5.41
C GLU A 380 -9.80 34.26 5.01
N LEU A 381 -9.78 34.88 3.84
CA LEU A 381 -8.66 35.74 3.43
C LEU A 381 -8.51 36.99 4.32
N LYS A 382 -9.62 37.61 4.78
CA LYS A 382 -9.59 38.70 5.75
C LYS A 382 -9.05 38.23 7.09
N SER A 383 -9.48 37.06 7.57
CA SER A 383 -8.98 36.42 8.80
C SER A 383 -7.46 36.17 8.73
N ALA A 384 -6.98 35.60 7.63
CA ALA A 384 -5.56 35.36 7.40
C ALA A 384 -4.73 36.67 7.34
N ASN A 385 -5.29 37.73 6.74
CA ASN A 385 -4.65 39.05 6.73
C ASN A 385 -4.55 39.67 8.11
N ASN A 386 -5.55 39.48 8.96
CA ASN A 386 -5.52 39.90 10.37
C ASN A 386 -4.41 39.17 11.14
N ALA A 387 -4.28 37.84 10.95
CA ALA A 387 -3.23 37.03 11.56
C ALA A 387 -1.82 37.48 11.12
N THR A 388 -1.62 37.81 9.83
CA THR A 388 -0.35 38.34 9.33
C THR A 388 -0.04 39.76 9.88
N SER A 389 -1.05 40.57 10.17
CA SER A 389 -0.90 41.89 10.80
C SER A 389 -0.45 41.76 12.25
N ILE A 390 -0.97 40.80 13.00
CA ILE A 390 -0.53 40.48 14.36
C ILE A 390 0.95 40.03 14.35
N LEU A 391 1.34 39.15 13.42
CA LEU A 391 2.72 38.72 13.25
C LEU A 391 3.68 39.90 12.96
N LYS A 392 3.26 40.88 12.17
CA LYS A 392 4.04 42.11 11.94
C LYS A 392 4.27 42.90 13.22
N ILE A 393 3.27 43.01 14.08
CA ILE A 393 3.38 43.71 15.39
C ILE A 393 4.39 42.98 16.28
N LEU A 394 4.27 41.64 16.40
CA LEU A 394 5.20 40.82 17.19
C LEU A 394 6.66 40.94 16.69
N ILE A 395 6.88 41.04 15.37
CA ILE A 395 8.24 41.28 14.82
C ILE A 395 8.79 42.65 15.16
N ILE A 396 7.94 43.66 15.31
CA ILE A 396 8.33 45.01 15.70
C ILE A 396 8.68 45.05 17.19
N GLU A 397 7.99 44.34 18.03
CA GLU A 397 8.25 44.22 19.48
C GLU A 397 9.52 43.42 19.80
N LEU A 398 9.96 42.52 18.88
CA LEU A 398 11.20 41.76 19.02
C LEU A 398 12.48 42.48 18.54
N LYS A 399 12.36 43.68 18.00
CA LYS A 399 13.47 44.54 17.61
C LYS A 399 13.76 45.58 18.69
#